data_4da3a1ae3ec42bf1eb686cea6d78ccec
#
_entry.id   4da3a1ae3ec42bf1eb686cea6d78ccec
#
_cell.length_a   1.000
_cell.length_b   1.000
_cell.length_c   1.000
_cell.angle_alpha   90.00
_cell.angle_beta   90.00
_cell.angle_gamma   90.00
#
_symmetry.space_group_name_H-M   'P 1'
#
loop_
_entity.id
_entity.type
_entity.pdbx_description
1 polymer ?
#
loop_
_entity_poly.entity_id
_entity_poly.type
_entity_poly.pdbx_seq_one_letter_code
_entity_poly.pdbx_strand_id
1 'polypeptide(L)'
;MAATIVTHGGTDMPPEEKDGCETAARLGLQKLGDRQDALEAVVTAVASLEADGRYDAGVGSLMGMDGKTLELDAAVMDSRGRLGAVAALQNVRHPVKVAQRITDTPHVLLVGQGAEEFARRIGLHSPFEPSVKAQRKFREYIAEMKKAHDDDEGAEDTEEDDGKTLVRKFWNFPTSWQAAVDRAGHGTVGAVARDEAGHFAVAVSTGGSPPALYGRVADTPLIGCGFYAGQHGAIACTGIGEHIVRNMLARTVYEWIISGTPLQAALERAIALLPQGIDIGLIGVTATEAHVAARKPMASAILAL
;
A
#
# COMPACT_ATOMS: atom_id res chain seq x y z
N MET A 1 0.28 16.55 23.43
CA MET A 1 -0.07 17.01 22.05
C MET A 1 -1.41 16.43 21.69
N ALA A 2 -2.21 17.05 20.80
CA ALA A 2 -3.46 16.44 20.36
C ALA A 2 -3.18 15.12 19.63
N ALA A 3 -3.87 14.04 20.01
CA ALA A 3 -3.76 12.78 19.25
C ALA A 3 -4.32 13.00 17.85
N THR A 4 -3.63 12.48 16.84
CA THR A 4 -3.96 12.75 15.43
C THR A 4 -3.81 11.48 14.62
N ILE A 5 -4.70 11.25 13.66
CA ILE A 5 -4.63 10.17 12.70
C ILE A 5 -4.94 10.68 11.29
N VAL A 6 -4.19 10.17 10.31
CA VAL A 6 -4.43 10.40 8.88
C VAL A 6 -4.60 9.06 8.19
N THR A 7 -5.57 8.95 7.29
CA THR A 7 -5.83 7.74 6.50
C THR A 7 -5.92 8.07 5.02
N HIS A 8 -5.60 7.10 4.16
CA HIS A 8 -5.84 7.17 2.70
C HIS A 8 -6.35 5.84 2.15
N GLY A 9 -7.09 5.92 1.06
CA GLY A 9 -7.68 4.78 0.35
C GLY A 9 -6.92 4.33 -0.90
N GLY A 10 -5.80 4.98 -1.24
CA GLY A 10 -5.05 4.71 -2.46
C GLY A 10 -5.24 5.77 -3.54
N THR A 11 -4.30 5.84 -4.50
CA THR A 11 -4.35 6.81 -5.60
C THR A 11 -5.43 6.49 -6.64
N ASP A 12 -5.96 5.28 -6.67
CA ASP A 12 -7.06 4.85 -7.52
C ASP A 12 -8.45 5.13 -6.93
N MET A 13 -8.49 5.63 -5.68
CA MET A 13 -9.73 5.89 -4.96
C MET A 13 -10.05 7.39 -4.98
N PRO A 14 -11.15 7.79 -5.66
CA PRO A 14 -11.50 9.20 -5.80
C PRO A 14 -11.98 9.80 -4.47
N PRO A 15 -11.90 11.15 -4.31
CA PRO A 15 -12.30 11.84 -3.07
C PRO A 15 -13.75 11.61 -2.63
N GLU A 16 -14.64 11.25 -3.55
CA GLU A 16 -16.03 10.94 -3.28
C GLU A 16 -16.21 9.69 -2.42
N GLU A 17 -15.24 8.77 -2.46
CA GLU A 17 -15.20 7.52 -1.67
C GLU A 17 -14.48 7.67 -0.32
N LYS A 18 -14.30 8.89 0.17
CA LYS A 18 -13.57 9.19 1.43
C LYS A 18 -14.29 8.73 2.70
N ASP A 19 -15.58 8.40 2.65
CA ASP A 19 -16.36 7.96 3.81
C ASP A 19 -15.77 6.74 4.52
N GLY A 20 -15.16 5.81 3.76
CA GLY A 20 -14.43 4.69 4.33
C GLY A 20 -13.15 5.14 5.06
N CYS A 21 -12.41 6.11 4.49
CA CYS A 21 -11.24 6.72 5.16
C CYS A 21 -11.65 7.48 6.43
N GLU A 22 -12.76 8.23 6.40
CA GLU A 22 -13.30 8.91 7.58
C GLU A 22 -13.72 7.92 8.68
N THR A 23 -14.36 6.80 8.28
CA THR A 23 -14.73 5.74 9.22
C THR A 23 -13.51 5.08 9.84
N ALA A 24 -12.51 4.74 9.03
CA ALA A 24 -11.24 4.18 9.48
C ALA A 24 -10.52 5.13 10.45
N ALA A 25 -10.42 6.41 10.08
CA ALA A 25 -9.81 7.44 10.94
C ALA A 25 -10.55 7.59 12.28
N ARG A 26 -11.89 7.56 12.28
CA ARG A 26 -12.69 7.63 13.50
C ARG A 26 -12.46 6.44 14.44
N LEU A 27 -12.40 5.21 13.87
CA LEU A 27 -12.11 4.00 14.65
C LEU A 27 -10.70 4.02 15.22
N GLY A 28 -9.71 4.47 14.45
CA GLY A 28 -8.34 4.65 14.92
C GLY A 28 -8.23 5.74 16.00
N LEU A 29 -8.91 6.87 15.82
CA LEU A 29 -8.93 7.96 16.81
C LEU A 29 -9.56 7.52 18.15
N GLN A 30 -10.61 6.70 18.09
CA GLN A 30 -11.18 6.09 19.29
C GLN A 30 -10.15 5.24 20.04
N LYS A 31 -9.33 4.46 19.33
CA LYS A 31 -8.25 3.67 19.94
C LYS A 31 -7.16 4.53 20.56
N LEU A 32 -6.85 5.67 19.97
CA LEU A 32 -5.94 6.65 20.58
C LEU A 32 -6.49 7.18 21.92
N GLY A 33 -7.80 7.49 21.99
CA GLY A 33 -8.46 7.89 23.23
C GLY A 33 -8.47 6.79 24.30
N ASP A 34 -8.80 5.55 23.92
CA ASP A 34 -8.99 4.44 24.84
C ASP A 34 -7.67 3.87 25.39
N ARG A 35 -6.65 3.75 24.55
CA ARG A 35 -5.40 3.00 24.84
C ARG A 35 -4.13 3.82 24.75
N GLN A 36 -4.18 5.00 24.16
CA GLN A 36 -3.02 5.86 23.90
C GLN A 36 -1.86 5.11 23.21
N ASP A 37 -2.19 4.22 22.25
CA ASP A 37 -1.21 3.46 21.49
C ASP A 37 -1.42 3.72 19.98
N ALA A 38 -0.48 4.49 19.39
CA ALA A 38 -0.51 4.86 18.00
C ALA A 38 -0.51 3.64 17.07
N LEU A 39 0.19 2.54 17.41
CA LEU A 39 0.22 1.34 16.57
C LEU A 39 -1.14 0.64 16.52
N GLU A 40 -1.80 0.48 17.66
CA GLU A 40 -3.16 -0.09 17.73
C GLU A 40 -4.16 0.74 16.91
N ALA A 41 -3.99 2.06 16.93
CA ALA A 41 -4.86 2.98 16.20
C ALA A 41 -4.71 2.81 14.68
N VAL A 42 -3.48 2.80 14.14
CA VAL A 42 -3.26 2.65 12.69
C VAL A 42 -3.62 1.25 12.21
N VAL A 43 -3.38 0.20 12.99
CA VAL A 43 -3.82 -1.17 12.67
C VAL A 43 -5.34 -1.27 12.65
N THR A 44 -6.03 -0.66 13.60
CA THR A 44 -7.51 -0.63 13.62
C THR A 44 -8.06 0.09 12.39
N ALA A 45 -7.47 1.24 12.03
CA ALA A 45 -7.88 2.00 10.86
C ALA A 45 -7.67 1.21 9.55
N VAL A 46 -6.47 0.64 9.35
CA VAL A 46 -6.17 -0.14 8.14
C VAL A 46 -7.02 -1.41 8.08
N ALA A 47 -7.24 -2.12 9.19
CA ALA A 47 -8.12 -3.29 9.22
C ALA A 47 -9.58 -2.94 8.85
N SER A 48 -10.05 -1.73 9.13
CA SER A 48 -11.35 -1.25 8.66
C SER A 48 -11.38 -1.04 7.14
N LEU A 49 -10.31 -0.51 6.56
CA LEU A 49 -10.19 -0.35 5.11
C LEU A 49 -10.06 -1.70 4.38
N GLU A 50 -9.34 -2.67 4.96
CA GLU A 50 -9.26 -4.04 4.46
C GLU A 50 -10.61 -4.75 4.44
N ALA A 51 -11.51 -4.42 5.38
CA ALA A 51 -12.85 -5.00 5.48
C ALA A 51 -13.88 -4.34 4.56
N ASP A 52 -13.64 -3.12 4.09
CA ASP A 52 -14.60 -2.31 3.33
C ASP A 52 -14.93 -2.91 1.94
N GLY A 53 -13.96 -3.55 1.29
CA GLY A 53 -14.11 -4.19 -0.01
C GLY A 53 -14.07 -3.24 -1.21
N ARG A 54 -14.11 -1.92 -1.02
CA ARG A 54 -13.96 -0.92 -2.08
C ARG A 54 -12.50 -0.63 -2.39
N TYR A 55 -11.64 -0.66 -1.38
CA TYR A 55 -10.21 -0.38 -1.47
C TYR A 55 -9.43 -1.61 -1.90
N ASP A 56 -8.29 -1.42 -2.54
CA ASP A 56 -7.42 -2.51 -2.96
C ASP A 56 -6.54 -2.99 -1.79
N ALA A 57 -7.18 -3.59 -0.80
CA ALA A 57 -6.57 -4.20 0.37
C ALA A 57 -7.54 -5.22 0.99
N GLY A 58 -7.03 -6.27 1.62
CA GLY A 58 -7.86 -7.28 2.26
C GLY A 58 -8.91 -7.88 1.32
N VAL A 59 -10.19 -7.81 1.68
CA VAL A 59 -11.28 -8.39 0.88
C VAL A 59 -11.56 -7.65 -0.43
N GLY A 60 -11.07 -6.42 -0.59
CA GLY A 60 -11.19 -5.62 -1.81
C GLY A 60 -10.03 -5.80 -2.79
N SER A 61 -9.05 -6.62 -2.46
CA SER A 61 -7.84 -6.87 -3.25
C SER A 61 -8.15 -7.37 -4.65
N LEU A 62 -7.29 -6.99 -5.59
CA LEU A 62 -7.39 -7.35 -6.99
C LEU A 62 -6.63 -8.66 -7.26
N MET A 63 -7.05 -9.40 -8.29
CA MET A 63 -6.46 -10.70 -8.63
C MET A 63 -5.15 -10.54 -9.39
N GLY A 64 -4.20 -11.44 -9.14
CA GLY A 64 -3.01 -11.62 -9.96
C GLY A 64 -3.34 -12.09 -11.38
N MET A 65 -2.29 -12.24 -12.19
CA MET A 65 -2.38 -12.62 -13.61
C MET A 65 -3.01 -13.99 -13.86
N ASP A 66 -3.02 -14.88 -12.86
CA ASP A 66 -3.67 -16.19 -12.94
C ASP A 66 -5.21 -16.14 -12.86
N GLY A 67 -5.78 -14.95 -12.59
CA GLY A 67 -7.22 -14.71 -12.52
C GLY A 67 -7.92 -15.32 -11.31
N LYS A 68 -7.17 -15.70 -10.28
CA LYS A 68 -7.73 -16.33 -9.06
C LYS A 68 -7.00 -16.00 -7.78
N THR A 69 -5.68 -15.82 -7.82
CA THR A 69 -4.88 -15.64 -6.60
C THR A 69 -4.94 -14.20 -6.12
N LEU A 70 -5.11 -14.04 -4.81
CA LEU A 70 -4.99 -12.78 -4.09
C LEU A 70 -3.71 -12.86 -3.25
N GLU A 71 -2.70 -12.09 -3.61
CA GLU A 71 -1.48 -11.93 -2.83
C GLU A 71 -1.53 -10.58 -2.11
N LEU A 72 -1.33 -10.60 -0.81
CA LEU A 72 -1.57 -9.48 0.08
C LEU A 72 -0.25 -9.09 0.76
N ASP A 73 0.02 -7.78 0.76
CA ASP A 73 1.15 -7.22 1.47
C ASP A 73 0.65 -6.27 2.56
N ALA A 74 1.30 -6.28 3.72
CA ALA A 74 1.00 -5.31 4.78
C ALA A 74 2.23 -5.08 5.66
N ALA A 75 2.29 -3.89 6.25
CA ALA A 75 3.35 -3.57 7.19
C ALA A 75 2.87 -2.61 8.28
N VAL A 76 3.55 -2.68 9.41
CA VAL A 76 3.36 -1.77 10.54
C VAL A 76 4.72 -1.37 11.13
N MET A 77 4.83 -0.14 11.59
CA MET A 77 6.00 0.35 12.30
C MET A 77 5.61 1.44 13.30
N ASP A 78 6.35 1.53 14.41
CA ASP A 78 6.19 2.66 15.33
C ASP A 78 7.54 3.27 15.75
N SER A 79 7.46 4.43 16.38
CA SER A 79 8.63 5.16 16.90
C SER A 79 9.27 4.50 18.13
N ARG A 80 8.68 3.44 18.69
CA ARG A 80 9.22 2.65 19.79
C ARG A 80 9.98 1.41 19.36
N GLY A 81 10.13 1.22 18.04
CA GLY A 81 10.93 0.15 17.45
C GLY A 81 10.14 -1.14 17.13
N ARG A 82 8.80 -1.14 17.28
CA ARG A 82 7.97 -2.24 16.77
C ARG A 82 7.95 -2.17 15.25
N LEU A 83 8.24 -3.28 14.58
CA LEU A 83 8.25 -3.40 13.12
C LEU A 83 7.80 -4.82 12.75
N GLY A 84 6.83 -4.92 11.86
CA GLY A 84 6.35 -6.19 11.33
C GLY A 84 5.76 -6.01 9.95
N ALA A 85 6.03 -6.98 9.06
CA ALA A 85 5.52 -6.96 7.69
C ALA A 85 5.21 -8.36 7.19
N VAL A 86 4.28 -8.46 6.25
CA VAL A 86 3.98 -9.65 5.47
C VAL A 86 3.97 -9.32 4.00
N ALA A 87 4.41 -10.27 3.17
CA ALA A 87 4.40 -10.12 1.72
C ALA A 87 3.93 -11.41 1.04
N ALA A 88 3.25 -11.26 -0.10
CA ALA A 88 2.66 -12.36 -0.87
C ALA A 88 1.84 -13.31 0.02
N LEU A 89 1.15 -12.77 1.02
CA LEU A 89 0.32 -13.52 1.96
C LEU A 89 -1.01 -13.87 1.32
N GLN A 90 -1.46 -15.10 1.47
CA GLN A 90 -2.75 -15.57 0.96
C GLN A 90 -3.68 -16.00 2.10
N ASN A 91 -4.98 -16.11 1.80
CA ASN A 91 -5.97 -16.67 2.70
C ASN A 91 -6.13 -15.94 4.04
N VAL A 92 -5.97 -14.62 4.04
CA VAL A 92 -6.10 -13.78 5.24
C VAL A 92 -6.88 -12.50 4.90
N ARG A 93 -8.00 -12.23 5.62
CA ARG A 93 -8.82 -11.04 5.40
C ARG A 93 -8.17 -9.75 5.89
N HIS A 94 -7.33 -9.85 6.93
CA HIS A 94 -6.69 -8.72 7.58
C HIS A 94 -5.17 -8.92 7.65
N PRO A 95 -4.43 -8.77 6.54
CA PRO A 95 -2.98 -8.91 6.53
C PRO A 95 -2.28 -7.95 7.51
N VAL A 96 -2.81 -6.75 7.74
CA VAL A 96 -2.25 -5.80 8.71
C VAL A 96 -2.19 -6.35 10.13
N LYS A 97 -3.17 -7.19 10.53
CA LYS A 97 -3.16 -7.84 11.84
C LYS A 97 -2.08 -8.92 11.95
N VAL A 98 -1.78 -9.62 10.85
CA VAL A 98 -0.66 -10.57 10.82
C VAL A 98 0.66 -9.82 10.92
N ALA A 99 0.83 -8.72 10.15
CA ALA A 99 2.00 -7.85 10.25
C ALA A 99 2.19 -7.33 11.69
N GLN A 100 1.12 -6.90 12.36
CA GLN A 100 1.18 -6.50 13.77
C GLN A 100 1.70 -7.64 14.66
N ARG A 101 1.23 -8.86 14.50
CA ARG A 101 1.66 -10.01 15.34
C ARG A 101 3.11 -10.41 15.13
N ILE A 102 3.71 -10.07 13.98
CA ILE A 102 5.15 -10.27 13.75
C ILE A 102 5.98 -9.41 14.70
N THR A 103 5.49 -8.24 15.14
CA THR A 103 6.20 -7.40 16.12
C THR A 103 6.44 -8.07 17.47
N ASP A 104 5.73 -9.17 17.77
CA ASP A 104 5.92 -9.99 18.98
C ASP A 104 7.00 -11.08 18.78
N THR A 105 7.64 -11.14 17.62
CA THR A 105 8.67 -12.12 17.26
C THR A 105 10.02 -11.40 17.02
N PRO A 106 11.14 -12.14 16.96
CA PRO A 106 12.43 -11.53 16.61
C PRO A 106 12.56 -11.23 15.10
N HIS A 107 11.54 -11.52 14.29
CA HIS A 107 11.54 -11.31 12.85
C HIS A 107 10.81 -10.00 12.50
N VAL A 108 11.12 -9.45 11.32
CA VAL A 108 10.49 -8.21 10.83
C VAL A 108 9.64 -8.43 9.58
N LEU A 109 9.88 -9.51 8.83
CA LEU A 109 9.15 -9.80 7.58
C LEU A 109 9.00 -11.31 7.39
N LEU A 110 7.77 -11.76 7.15
CA LEU A 110 7.45 -13.11 6.70
C LEU A 110 6.79 -13.03 5.31
N VAL A 111 7.07 -14.03 4.45
CA VAL A 111 6.59 -14.01 3.06
C VAL A 111 5.91 -15.32 2.66
N GLY A 112 4.93 -15.22 1.75
CA GLY A 112 4.29 -16.34 1.07
C GLY A 112 3.77 -17.41 2.03
N GLN A 113 4.06 -18.68 1.72
CA GLN A 113 3.56 -19.83 2.48
C GLN A 113 3.99 -19.81 3.96
N GLY A 114 5.18 -19.27 4.27
CA GLY A 114 5.64 -19.11 5.66
C GLY A 114 4.80 -18.11 6.44
N ALA A 115 4.41 -17.00 5.82
CA ALA A 115 3.51 -16.01 6.41
C ALA A 115 2.10 -16.60 6.61
N GLU A 116 1.59 -17.38 5.67
CA GLU A 116 0.29 -18.04 5.79
C GLU A 116 0.29 -19.09 6.93
N GLU A 117 1.34 -19.89 7.06
CA GLU A 117 1.46 -20.85 8.18
C GLU A 117 1.53 -20.13 9.53
N PHE A 118 2.24 -19.00 9.61
CA PHE A 118 2.24 -18.15 10.80
C PHE A 118 0.82 -17.63 11.10
N ALA A 119 0.11 -17.10 10.11
CA ALA A 119 -1.27 -16.63 10.26
C ALA A 119 -2.21 -17.75 10.77
N ARG A 120 -2.02 -18.98 10.27
CA ARG A 120 -2.79 -20.16 10.73
C ARG A 120 -2.53 -20.47 12.20
N ARG A 121 -1.27 -20.45 12.63
CA ARG A 121 -0.89 -20.74 14.03
C ARG A 121 -1.41 -19.71 15.02
N ILE A 122 -1.51 -18.44 14.60
CA ILE A 122 -2.03 -17.36 15.47
C ILE A 122 -3.55 -17.13 15.32
N GLY A 123 -4.26 -18.01 14.56
CA GLY A 123 -5.72 -17.94 14.41
C GLY A 123 -6.25 -16.82 13.51
N LEU A 124 -5.41 -16.27 12.64
CA LEU A 124 -5.78 -15.20 11.68
C LEU A 124 -5.97 -15.72 10.24
N HIS A 125 -5.77 -17.02 9.99
CA HIS A 125 -6.07 -17.62 8.68
C HIS A 125 -7.57 -17.56 8.42
N SER A 126 -7.98 -16.89 7.35
CA SER A 126 -9.39 -16.63 7.03
C SER A 126 -9.59 -16.55 5.51
N PRO A 127 -9.62 -17.70 4.81
CA PRO A 127 -9.78 -17.77 3.36
C PRO A 127 -11.02 -17.02 2.89
N PHE A 128 -10.93 -16.38 1.73
CA PHE A 128 -12.03 -15.71 1.07
C PHE A 128 -11.84 -15.72 -0.45
N GLU A 129 -12.94 -15.63 -1.17
CA GLU A 129 -12.94 -15.60 -2.63
C GLU A 129 -12.78 -14.16 -3.15
N PRO A 130 -12.19 -13.97 -4.35
CA PRO A 130 -12.16 -12.68 -5.00
C PRO A 130 -13.54 -12.04 -5.13
N SER A 131 -13.63 -10.76 -4.78
CA SER A 131 -14.90 -10.02 -4.85
C SER A 131 -15.41 -9.92 -6.31
N VAL A 132 -16.71 -9.69 -6.49
CA VAL A 132 -17.30 -9.43 -7.81
C VAL A 132 -16.61 -8.24 -8.50
N LYS A 133 -16.21 -7.22 -7.74
CA LYS A 133 -15.42 -6.07 -8.22
C LYS A 133 -14.05 -6.51 -8.75
N ALA A 134 -13.33 -7.34 -8.00
CA ALA A 134 -12.02 -7.86 -8.41
C ALA A 134 -12.11 -8.68 -9.70
N GLN A 135 -13.11 -9.58 -9.79
CA GLN A 135 -13.37 -10.37 -10.98
C GLN A 135 -13.73 -9.52 -12.21
N ARG A 136 -14.52 -8.44 -12.00
CA ARG A 136 -14.86 -7.50 -13.08
C ARG A 136 -13.63 -6.75 -13.55
N LYS A 137 -12.86 -6.15 -12.64
CA LYS A 137 -11.63 -5.42 -12.97
C LYS A 137 -10.62 -6.33 -13.69
N PHE A 138 -10.46 -7.56 -13.25
CA PHE A 138 -9.59 -8.51 -13.94
C PHE A 138 -10.00 -8.72 -15.40
N ARG A 139 -11.31 -8.93 -15.67
CA ARG A 139 -11.79 -9.08 -17.05
C ARG A 139 -11.57 -7.82 -17.90
N GLU A 140 -11.74 -6.63 -17.30
CA GLU A 140 -11.48 -5.35 -17.95
C GLU A 140 -10.00 -5.23 -18.34
N TYR A 141 -9.06 -5.55 -17.43
CA TYR A 141 -7.62 -5.55 -17.71
C TYR A 141 -7.24 -6.54 -18.81
N ILE A 142 -7.74 -7.75 -18.77
CA ILE A 142 -7.47 -8.75 -19.83
C ILE A 142 -8.00 -8.27 -21.19
N ALA A 143 -9.17 -7.63 -21.23
CA ALA A 143 -9.73 -7.10 -22.46
C ALA A 143 -8.90 -5.92 -23.02
N GLU A 144 -8.42 -5.03 -22.15
CA GLU A 144 -7.54 -3.91 -22.54
C GLU A 144 -6.19 -4.40 -23.06
N MET A 145 -5.59 -5.39 -22.39
CA MET A 145 -4.33 -5.98 -22.84
C MET A 145 -4.46 -6.65 -24.21
N LYS A 146 -5.58 -7.34 -24.49
CA LYS A 146 -5.84 -7.93 -25.81
C LYS A 146 -5.97 -6.87 -26.91
N LYS A 147 -6.70 -5.77 -26.62
CA LYS A 147 -6.82 -4.66 -27.60
C LYS A 147 -5.49 -4.01 -27.92
N ALA A 148 -4.65 -3.79 -26.91
CA ALA A 148 -3.33 -3.21 -27.11
C ALA A 148 -2.41 -4.12 -27.93
N HIS A 149 -2.64 -5.44 -27.95
CA HIS A 149 -1.93 -6.37 -28.80
C HIS A 149 -2.36 -6.26 -30.28
N ASP A 150 -3.69 -6.23 -30.51
CA ASP A 150 -4.23 -6.14 -31.86
C ASP A 150 -3.81 -4.82 -32.54
N ASP A 151 -3.57 -3.76 -31.77
CA ASP A 151 -3.08 -2.46 -32.25
C ASP A 151 -1.54 -2.45 -32.52
N ASP A 152 -0.76 -3.38 -31.93
CA ASP A 152 0.71 -3.43 -32.01
C ASP A 152 1.25 -4.48 -33.02
N GLU A 153 0.40 -5.34 -33.61
CA GLU A 153 0.77 -6.31 -34.63
C GLU A 153 1.29 -5.68 -35.96
N GLY A 154 1.37 -4.34 -36.03
CA GLY A 154 1.94 -3.59 -37.14
C GLY A 154 3.43 -3.24 -36.98
N ALA A 155 4.08 -3.54 -35.88
CA ALA A 155 5.50 -3.27 -35.65
C ALA A 155 6.34 -4.52 -35.97
N GLU A 156 7.14 -4.45 -37.04
CA GLU A 156 8.07 -5.50 -37.43
C GLU A 156 9.00 -5.90 -36.29
N ASP A 157 9.04 -7.21 -35.98
CA ASP A 157 9.98 -7.81 -35.05
C ASP A 157 11.43 -7.59 -35.60
N THR A 158 12.12 -6.62 -35.01
CA THR A 158 13.57 -6.53 -35.17
C THR A 158 14.20 -7.57 -34.24
N GLU A 159 14.94 -8.51 -34.81
CA GLU A 159 15.69 -9.58 -34.13
C GLU A 159 16.85 -9.03 -33.28
N GLU A 160 16.58 -8.29 -32.20
CA GLU A 160 17.55 -8.09 -31.16
C GLU A 160 17.02 -8.77 -29.89
N ASP A 161 17.61 -9.92 -29.57
CA ASP A 161 17.39 -10.68 -28.33
C ASP A 161 18.00 -9.94 -27.13
N ASP A 162 17.28 -8.94 -26.63
CA ASP A 162 17.69 -8.08 -25.51
C ASP A 162 17.10 -8.55 -24.14
N GLY A 163 16.71 -9.80 -24.01
CA GLY A 163 16.04 -10.33 -22.82
C GLY A 163 14.55 -10.02 -22.74
N LYS A 164 14.02 -9.13 -23.57
CA LYS A 164 12.57 -8.81 -23.64
C LYS A 164 11.77 -10.00 -24.16
N THR A 165 12.37 -10.79 -25.06
CA THR A 165 11.78 -12.03 -25.58
C THR A 165 11.57 -13.07 -24.48
N LEU A 166 12.49 -13.15 -23.49
CA LEU A 166 12.35 -14.05 -22.34
C LEU A 166 11.21 -13.61 -21.42
N VAL A 167 11.08 -12.31 -21.17
CA VAL A 167 9.98 -11.73 -20.39
C VAL A 167 8.65 -11.95 -21.10
N ARG A 168 8.56 -11.78 -22.43
CA ARG A 168 7.37 -12.09 -23.23
C ARG A 168 6.94 -13.54 -23.11
N LYS A 169 7.87 -14.49 -23.11
CA LYS A 169 7.56 -15.92 -22.92
C LYS A 169 7.04 -16.24 -21.51
N PHE A 170 7.54 -15.54 -20.50
CA PHE A 170 7.08 -15.67 -19.11
C PHE A 170 5.79 -14.90 -18.84
N TRP A 171 5.69 -13.69 -19.42
CA TRP A 171 4.57 -12.80 -19.25
C TRP A 171 3.30 -13.32 -19.93
N ASN A 172 3.44 -14.11 -20.97
CA ASN A 172 2.34 -14.75 -21.69
C ASN A 172 1.27 -13.78 -22.21
N PHE A 173 1.58 -12.49 -22.26
CA PHE A 173 0.72 -11.42 -22.73
C PHE A 173 1.44 -10.60 -23.80
N PRO A 174 0.69 -10.19 -24.82
CA PRO A 174 1.26 -9.52 -25.99
C PRO A 174 1.55 -8.02 -25.79
N THR A 175 1.10 -7.42 -24.70
CA THR A 175 1.41 -6.02 -24.36
C THR A 175 2.81 -5.88 -23.79
N SER A 176 3.46 -4.75 -24.10
CA SER A 176 4.72 -4.42 -23.45
C SER A 176 4.53 -4.36 -21.92
N TRP A 177 5.45 -4.96 -21.20
CA TRP A 177 5.50 -4.92 -19.73
C TRP A 177 5.28 -3.50 -19.20
N GLN A 178 5.93 -2.49 -19.76
CA GLN A 178 5.84 -1.11 -19.33
C GLN A 178 4.41 -0.55 -19.48
N ALA A 179 3.76 -0.83 -20.61
CA ALA A 179 2.39 -0.39 -20.84
C ALA A 179 1.38 -1.06 -19.88
N ALA A 180 1.66 -2.31 -19.45
CA ALA A 180 0.83 -2.99 -18.46
C ALA A 180 0.99 -2.37 -17.06
N VAL A 181 2.23 -2.06 -16.64
CA VAL A 181 2.51 -1.43 -15.33
C VAL A 181 1.96 0.00 -15.28
N ASP A 182 2.11 0.79 -16.34
CA ASP A 182 1.65 2.19 -16.37
C ASP A 182 0.12 2.33 -16.36
N ARG A 183 -0.61 1.29 -16.76
CA ARG A 183 -2.08 1.24 -16.77
C ARG A 183 -2.69 0.56 -15.55
N ALA A 184 -1.88 -0.11 -14.74
CA ALA A 184 -2.35 -0.82 -13.55
C ALA A 184 -3.03 0.14 -12.56
N GLY A 185 -4.18 -0.24 -12.04
CA GLY A 185 -4.78 0.43 -10.89
C GLY A 185 -3.86 0.26 -9.68
N HIS A 186 -3.50 1.35 -9.02
CA HIS A 186 -2.57 1.34 -7.89
C HIS A 186 -3.33 1.73 -6.63
N GLY A 187 -3.73 0.74 -5.83
CA GLY A 187 -4.37 0.96 -4.55
C GLY A 187 -3.52 0.41 -3.41
N THR A 188 -3.17 1.23 -2.49
CA THR A 188 -2.62 0.86 -1.18
C THR A 188 -3.39 1.66 -0.16
N VAL A 189 -3.91 1.03 0.87
CA VAL A 189 -4.50 1.76 1.99
C VAL A 189 -3.45 2.00 3.06
N GLY A 190 -3.56 3.12 3.77
CA GLY A 190 -2.62 3.43 4.83
C GLY A 190 -3.19 4.31 5.92
N ALA A 191 -2.55 4.26 7.07
CA ALA A 191 -2.79 5.14 8.20
C ALA A 191 -1.49 5.52 8.88
N VAL A 192 -1.37 6.79 9.28
CA VAL A 192 -0.32 7.29 10.17
C VAL A 192 -0.97 7.94 11.38
N ALA A 193 -0.39 7.78 12.56
CA ALA A 193 -0.92 8.36 13.78
C ALA A 193 0.17 8.90 14.70
N ARG A 194 -0.22 9.89 15.52
CA ARG A 194 0.50 10.37 16.71
C ARG A 194 -0.41 10.27 17.90
N ASP A 195 0.06 9.64 18.98
CA ASP A 195 -0.64 9.63 20.27
C ASP A 195 -0.35 10.91 21.10
N GLU A 196 -1.04 11.07 22.25
CA GLU A 196 -0.85 12.22 23.15
C GLU A 196 0.55 12.26 23.78
N ALA A 197 1.20 11.11 23.94
CA ALA A 197 2.56 10.99 24.44
C ALA A 197 3.63 11.36 23.39
N GLY A 198 3.22 11.59 22.15
CA GLY A 198 4.12 11.96 21.05
C GLY A 198 4.77 10.76 20.35
N HIS A 199 4.25 9.53 20.53
CA HIS A 199 4.68 8.40 19.73
C HIS A 199 3.98 8.38 18.38
N PHE A 200 4.70 7.94 17.36
CA PHE A 200 4.24 7.86 15.99
C PHE A 200 4.11 6.41 15.54
N ALA A 201 3.14 6.13 14.69
CA ALA A 201 2.99 4.84 14.06
C ALA A 201 2.46 4.95 12.63
N VAL A 202 2.74 3.93 11.84
CA VAL A 202 2.25 3.74 10.47
C VAL A 202 1.78 2.30 10.27
N ALA A 203 0.73 2.14 9.49
CA ALA A 203 0.30 0.87 8.95
C ALA A 203 -0.09 1.05 7.47
N VAL A 204 0.24 0.07 6.64
CA VAL A 204 -0.10 0.03 5.21
C VAL A 204 -0.54 -1.37 4.81
N SER A 205 -1.41 -1.47 3.80
CA SER A 205 -1.90 -2.74 3.26
C SER A 205 -2.30 -2.61 1.80
N THR A 206 -2.04 -3.66 1.01
CA THR A 206 -2.37 -3.68 -0.43
C THR A 206 -2.70 -5.09 -0.90
N GLY A 207 -3.50 -5.18 -1.96
CA GLY A 207 -3.71 -6.39 -2.76
C GLY A 207 -2.81 -6.44 -4.01
N GLY A 208 -1.81 -5.57 -4.09
CA GLY A 208 -0.91 -5.47 -5.24
C GLY A 208 -1.44 -4.52 -6.33
N SER A 209 -0.82 -4.57 -7.49
CA SER A 209 -1.17 -3.74 -8.65
C SER A 209 -1.34 -4.66 -9.86
N PRO A 210 -2.55 -5.02 -10.24
CA PRO A 210 -2.76 -5.81 -11.44
C PRO A 210 -2.44 -4.98 -12.72
N PRO A 211 -1.89 -5.60 -13.76
CA PRO A 211 -1.55 -7.02 -13.82
C PRO A 211 -0.22 -7.31 -13.11
N ALA A 212 -0.21 -8.20 -12.14
CA ALA A 212 0.99 -8.56 -11.38
C ALA A 212 1.34 -10.04 -11.59
N LEU A 213 2.64 -10.31 -11.77
CA LEU A 213 3.16 -11.67 -11.75
C LEU A 213 2.95 -12.27 -10.35
N TYR A 214 2.75 -13.58 -10.29
CA TYR A 214 2.72 -14.31 -9.04
C TYR A 214 4.02 -14.10 -8.24
N GLY A 215 3.87 -13.71 -6.98
CA GLY A 215 4.99 -13.36 -6.12
C GLY A 215 5.52 -11.92 -6.29
N ARG A 216 4.82 -11.05 -7.06
CA ARG A 216 5.22 -9.64 -7.16
C ARG A 216 4.94 -8.92 -5.85
N VAL A 217 6.00 -8.40 -5.26
CA VAL A 217 5.99 -7.56 -4.06
C VAL A 217 6.58 -6.20 -4.41
N ALA A 218 5.93 -5.12 -3.96
CA ALA A 218 6.41 -3.76 -4.19
C ALA A 218 6.76 -3.04 -2.87
N ASP A 219 6.40 -1.76 -2.76
CA ASP A 219 6.81 -0.89 -1.68
C ASP A 219 6.16 -1.19 -0.32
N THR A 220 4.91 -1.69 -0.32
CA THR A 220 4.09 -1.82 0.88
C THR A 220 4.76 -2.58 2.03
N PRO A 221 5.41 -3.76 1.85
CA PRO A 221 6.05 -4.46 2.96
C PRO A 221 7.52 -4.06 3.16
N LEU A 222 8.06 -3.15 2.35
CA LEU A 222 9.47 -2.76 2.37
C LEU A 222 9.66 -1.50 3.21
N ILE A 223 10.32 -1.68 4.37
CA ILE A 223 10.66 -0.57 5.27
C ILE A 223 11.46 0.53 4.54
N GLY A 224 11.05 1.78 4.74
CA GLY A 224 11.67 2.93 4.10
C GLY A 224 11.15 3.22 2.69
N CYS A 225 10.46 2.27 2.06
CA CYS A 225 9.84 2.45 0.75
C CYS A 225 8.38 2.90 0.88
N GLY A 226 7.46 1.99 1.17
CA GLY A 226 6.03 2.30 1.30
C GLY A 226 5.65 2.92 2.64
N PHE A 227 6.46 2.76 3.66
CA PHE A 227 6.20 3.26 5.01
C PHE A 227 7.47 3.53 5.79
N TYR A 228 7.36 4.46 6.74
CA TYR A 228 8.38 4.68 7.77
C TYR A 228 7.79 5.40 8.97
N ALA A 229 8.21 5.02 10.18
CA ALA A 229 7.92 5.74 11.42
C ALA A 229 9.18 5.84 12.30
N GLY A 230 9.37 6.99 12.94
CA GLY A 230 10.47 7.24 13.86
C GLY A 230 10.12 8.37 14.82
N GLN A 231 11.10 8.88 15.56
CA GLN A 231 10.90 9.88 16.62
C GLN A 231 10.36 11.23 16.13
N HIS A 232 10.44 11.52 14.82
CA HIS A 232 10.06 12.82 14.26
C HIS A 232 8.75 12.77 13.45
N GLY A 233 8.18 11.58 13.22
CA GLY A 233 6.94 11.44 12.47
C GLY A 233 6.73 10.06 11.88
N ALA A 234 5.65 9.92 11.13
CA ALA A 234 5.31 8.73 10.37
C ALA A 234 4.82 9.11 8.97
N ILE A 235 5.21 8.30 7.97
CA ILE A 235 4.91 8.49 6.54
C ILE A 235 4.38 7.18 5.97
N ALA A 236 3.33 7.27 5.14
CA ALA A 236 2.86 6.18 4.29
C ALA A 236 2.75 6.67 2.84
N CYS A 237 3.06 5.78 1.89
CA CYS A 237 3.04 6.02 0.46
C CYS A 237 2.01 5.14 -0.23
N THR A 238 1.51 5.58 -1.38
CA THR A 238 0.66 4.83 -2.29
C THR A 238 0.92 5.28 -3.72
N GLY A 239 0.86 4.37 -4.69
CA GLY A 239 1.12 4.68 -6.10
C GLY A 239 1.84 3.54 -6.82
N ILE A 240 2.62 3.87 -7.85
CA ILE A 240 3.42 2.86 -8.57
C ILE A 240 4.60 2.43 -7.70
N GLY A 241 4.46 1.25 -7.10
CA GLY A 241 5.36 0.75 -6.08
C GLY A 241 6.82 0.65 -6.50
N GLU A 242 7.09 0.30 -7.75
CA GLU A 242 8.45 0.22 -8.31
C GLU A 242 9.18 1.58 -8.28
N HIS A 243 8.44 2.68 -8.49
CA HIS A 243 9.00 4.03 -8.37
C HIS A 243 9.23 4.41 -6.90
N ILE A 244 8.32 4.02 -6.01
CA ILE A 244 8.44 4.24 -4.56
C ILE A 244 9.68 3.50 -4.03
N VAL A 245 9.87 2.22 -4.41
CA VAL A 245 11.01 1.39 -3.99
C VAL A 245 12.34 1.99 -4.46
N ARG A 246 12.45 2.35 -5.75
CA ARG A 246 13.70 2.92 -6.30
C ARG A 246 14.17 4.20 -5.61
N ASN A 247 13.23 4.93 -4.99
CA ASN A 247 13.51 6.18 -4.30
C ASN A 247 13.55 6.02 -2.77
N MET A 248 13.31 4.82 -2.20
CA MET A 248 13.15 4.60 -0.75
C MET A 248 12.29 5.71 -0.13
N LEU A 249 11.12 5.97 -0.74
CA LEU A 249 10.44 7.25 -0.71
C LEU A 249 10.03 7.69 0.70
N ALA A 250 9.44 6.78 1.51
CA ALA A 250 9.02 7.10 2.88
C ALA A 250 10.22 7.50 3.76
N ARG A 251 11.36 6.80 3.63
CA ARG A 251 12.58 7.14 4.36
C ARG A 251 13.20 8.45 3.87
N THR A 252 13.21 8.68 2.57
CA THR A 252 13.71 9.93 1.98
C THR A 252 12.93 11.14 2.49
N VAL A 253 11.60 11.06 2.52
CA VAL A 253 10.74 12.12 3.10
C VAL A 253 11.05 12.32 4.59
N TYR A 254 11.18 11.22 5.34
CA TYR A 254 11.48 11.28 6.76
C TYR A 254 12.83 11.96 7.04
N GLU A 255 13.87 11.72 6.22
CA GLU A 255 15.18 12.42 6.35
C GLU A 255 15.06 13.93 6.09
N TRP A 256 14.22 14.36 5.15
CA TRP A 256 13.97 15.78 4.95
C TRP A 256 13.29 16.43 6.15
N ILE A 257 12.35 15.71 6.80
CA ILE A 257 11.69 16.19 8.02
C ILE A 257 12.72 16.33 9.14
N ILE A 258 13.60 15.36 9.37
CA ILE A 258 14.69 15.44 10.35
C ILE A 258 15.59 16.65 10.07
N SER A 259 15.84 16.93 8.79
CA SER A 259 16.67 18.07 8.35
C SER A 259 15.93 19.42 8.43
N GLY A 260 14.72 19.47 8.99
CA GLY A 260 13.96 20.69 9.23
C GLY A 260 13.03 21.12 8.09
N THR A 261 12.81 20.27 7.07
CA THR A 261 11.81 20.57 6.03
C THR A 261 10.39 20.38 6.63
N PRO A 262 9.49 21.37 6.53
CA PRO A 262 8.09 21.23 6.94
C PRO A 262 7.43 20.02 6.25
N LEU A 263 6.51 19.34 6.95
CA LEU A 263 5.90 18.11 6.45
C LEU A 263 5.25 18.29 5.09
N GLN A 264 4.43 19.33 4.92
CA GLN A 264 3.76 19.61 3.64
C GLN A 264 4.78 19.74 2.49
N ALA A 265 5.82 20.53 2.68
CA ALA A 265 6.86 20.74 1.68
C ALA A 265 7.65 19.45 1.36
N ALA A 266 7.89 18.61 2.36
CA ALA A 266 8.54 17.31 2.17
C ALA A 266 7.69 16.35 1.34
N LEU A 267 6.37 16.29 1.59
CA LEU A 267 5.44 15.47 0.80
C LEU A 267 5.32 15.97 -0.65
N GLU A 268 5.19 17.28 -0.86
CA GLU A 268 5.13 17.90 -2.20
C GLU A 268 6.44 17.66 -2.98
N ARG A 269 7.58 17.76 -2.31
CA ARG A 269 8.89 17.45 -2.89
C ARG A 269 9.00 15.99 -3.32
N ALA A 270 8.42 15.05 -2.55
CA ALA A 270 8.39 13.63 -2.90
C ALA A 270 7.58 13.38 -4.19
N ILE A 271 6.44 14.06 -4.36
CA ILE A 271 5.65 13.99 -5.59
C ILE A 271 6.45 14.52 -6.79
N ALA A 272 7.18 15.62 -6.60
CA ALA A 272 7.99 16.25 -7.65
C ALA A 272 9.23 15.42 -8.03
N LEU A 273 9.70 14.53 -7.15
CA LEU A 273 10.84 13.65 -7.40
C LEU A 273 10.53 12.59 -8.49
N LEU A 274 9.27 12.18 -8.61
CA LEU A 274 8.86 11.15 -9.56
C LEU A 274 8.51 11.73 -10.93
N PRO A 275 8.74 10.96 -12.02
CA PRO A 275 8.42 11.41 -13.38
C PRO A 275 6.97 11.88 -13.51
N GLN A 276 6.74 12.83 -14.44
CA GLN A 276 5.39 13.29 -14.78
C GLN A 276 4.54 12.08 -15.28
N GLY A 277 3.28 12.04 -14.86
CA GLY A 277 2.36 10.95 -15.22
C GLY A 277 2.35 9.76 -14.26
N ILE A 278 3.34 9.61 -13.38
CA ILE A 278 3.34 8.55 -12.36
C ILE A 278 2.37 8.91 -11.23
N ASP A 279 1.40 8.06 -10.97
CA ASP A 279 0.47 8.24 -9.84
C ASP A 279 1.20 7.99 -8.51
N ILE A 280 1.06 8.94 -7.61
CA ILE A 280 1.70 8.94 -6.28
C ILE A 280 0.85 9.72 -5.29
N GLY A 281 0.74 9.21 -4.09
CA GLY A 281 0.16 9.86 -2.92
C GLY A 281 0.94 9.53 -1.66
N LEU A 282 0.96 10.45 -0.73
CA LEU A 282 1.59 10.29 0.58
C LEU A 282 0.71 10.91 1.66
N ILE A 283 0.74 10.29 2.82
CA ILE A 283 0.24 10.88 4.05
C ILE A 283 1.36 10.96 5.08
N GLY A 284 1.30 11.94 5.95
CA GLY A 284 2.29 12.08 7.01
C GLY A 284 1.74 12.75 8.26
N VAL A 285 2.39 12.47 9.39
CA VAL A 285 2.16 13.13 10.67
C VAL A 285 3.49 13.40 11.37
N THR A 286 3.63 14.59 11.93
CA THR A 286 4.76 15.00 12.78
C THR A 286 4.26 15.48 14.14
N ALA A 287 5.14 16.04 14.95
CA ALA A 287 4.74 16.63 16.24
C ALA A 287 3.72 17.77 16.11
N THR A 288 3.76 18.52 15.00
CA THR A 288 2.97 19.75 14.79
C THR A 288 2.07 19.71 13.59
N GLU A 289 2.29 18.81 12.64
CA GLU A 289 1.64 18.81 11.34
C GLU A 289 1.04 17.44 11.01
N ALA A 290 -0.04 17.44 10.21
CA ALA A 290 -0.64 16.28 9.60
C ALA A 290 -1.10 16.66 8.19
N HIS A 291 -0.59 16.00 7.16
CA HIS A 291 -0.84 16.36 5.77
C HIS A 291 -1.07 15.15 4.86
N VAL A 292 -1.78 15.43 3.77
CA VAL A 292 -1.98 14.55 2.62
C VAL A 292 -1.49 15.28 1.40
N ALA A 293 -0.70 14.61 0.57
CA ALA A 293 -0.30 15.15 -0.73
C ALA A 293 -0.40 14.05 -1.78
N ALA A 294 -0.94 14.36 -2.95
CA ALA A 294 -1.06 13.43 -4.05
C ALA A 294 -1.01 14.17 -5.39
N ARG A 295 -0.53 13.49 -6.44
CA ARG A 295 -0.53 14.06 -7.79
C ARG A 295 -1.94 14.24 -8.34
N LYS A 296 -2.83 13.29 -8.06
CA LYS A 296 -4.28 13.39 -8.29
C LYS A 296 -5.01 13.34 -6.95
N PRO A 297 -6.13 14.04 -6.80
CA PRO A 297 -6.92 13.94 -5.57
C PRO A 297 -7.29 12.49 -5.25
N MET A 298 -7.11 12.08 -3.99
CA MET A 298 -7.42 10.73 -3.51
C MET A 298 -8.29 10.77 -2.26
N ALA A 299 -9.04 9.69 -2.01
CA ALA A 299 -9.80 9.51 -0.78
C ALA A 299 -8.87 9.50 0.43
N SER A 300 -9.12 10.37 1.40
CA SER A 300 -8.33 10.49 2.62
C SER A 300 -9.11 11.18 3.74
N ALA A 301 -8.64 11.05 4.98
CA ALA A 301 -9.19 11.77 6.12
C ALA A 301 -8.09 12.14 7.13
N ILE A 302 -8.26 13.29 7.78
CA ILE A 302 -7.43 13.75 8.91
C ILE A 302 -8.36 14.01 10.07
N LEU A 303 -8.14 13.36 11.21
CA LEU A 303 -8.88 13.58 12.44
C LEU A 303 -7.93 13.78 13.63
N ALA A 304 -8.34 14.62 14.58
CA ALA A 304 -7.63 14.88 15.84
C ALA A 304 -8.61 14.95 17.02
N LEU A 305 -8.13 14.61 18.23
CA LEU A 305 -8.84 14.79 19.51
C LEU A 305 -8.74 16.23 19.97
#